data_c0eca67cd9ed52e6cd2438aa86f8a5d1
#
_entry.id   c0eca67cd9ed52e6cd2438aa86f8a5d1
#
_cell.length_a   1.000
_cell.length_b   1.000
_cell.length_c   1.000
_cell.angle_alpha   90.00
_cell.angle_beta   90.00
_cell.angle_gamma   90.00
#
_symmetry.space_group_name_H-M   'P 1'
#
loop_
_entity.id
_entity.type
_entity.pdbx_description
1 polymer ?
#
loop_
_entity_poly.entity_id
_entity_poly.type
_entity_poly.pdbx_seq_one_letter_code
_entity_poly.pdbx_strand_id
1 'polypeptide(L)'
;IVEGVMGLYDGIDNSLDNNSSAHVARFLGIPVILVVDGVGKSTSIAAQILGYKMLDPRVNIAGVIINKVSSEKTYAIFKEAIEKYTSVKCLGFIEKNEALNISSRHLGLLQAEEVEDLRDKLFILKNLVLKNIDLEALEKIATEETRTINIDKDEIEYPLYLSSLKDKHKGKVIAIARDRAFSFYYNDNIEFLEYMGF
;
A
#
# COMPACT_ATOMS: atom_id res chain seq x y z
N ILE A 1 0.60 2.40 -7.34
CA ILE A 1 0.01 1.85 -6.09
C ILE A 1 0.48 2.71 -4.93
N VAL A 2 -0.44 3.13 -4.08
CA VAL A 2 -0.15 3.86 -2.85
C VAL A 2 -0.43 2.92 -1.67
N GLU A 3 0.56 2.72 -0.81
CA GLU A 3 0.42 1.91 0.41
C GLU A 3 0.18 2.82 1.62
N GLY A 4 -0.84 2.50 2.42
CA GLY A 4 -1.07 3.17 3.70
C GLY A 4 -0.14 2.64 4.79
N VAL A 5 0.34 3.52 5.66
CA VAL A 5 1.33 3.17 6.71
C VAL A 5 0.67 2.61 7.97
N MET A 6 -0.50 3.12 8.32
CA MET A 6 -1.27 2.75 9.52
C MET A 6 -2.70 2.35 9.13
N GLY A 7 -3.62 2.39 10.06
CA GLY A 7 -5.03 2.20 9.74
C GLY A 7 -5.54 3.26 8.76
N LEU A 8 -6.58 2.92 8.01
CA LEU A 8 -7.11 3.77 6.92
C LEU A 8 -7.37 5.22 7.36
N TYR A 9 -7.89 5.41 8.56
CA TYR A 9 -8.27 6.71 9.12
C TYR A 9 -7.30 7.26 10.16
N ASP A 10 -6.18 6.57 10.38
CA ASP A 10 -5.18 7.01 11.34
C ASP A 10 -4.30 8.10 10.73
N GLY A 11 -4.42 9.31 11.26
CA GLY A 11 -3.68 10.49 10.84
C GLY A 11 -2.87 11.09 11.99
N ILE A 12 -2.53 12.36 11.89
CA ILE A 12 -1.74 13.07 12.91
C ILE A 12 -2.59 13.31 14.17
N ASP A 13 -3.88 13.48 14.00
CA ASP A 13 -4.84 13.71 15.08
C ASP A 13 -6.14 12.92 14.83
N ASN A 14 -7.19 13.22 15.55
CA ASN A 14 -8.49 12.57 15.42
C ASN A 14 -9.38 13.14 14.31
N SER A 15 -8.85 14.00 13.44
CA SER A 15 -9.56 14.51 12.26
C SER A 15 -9.48 13.51 11.10
N LEU A 16 -10.59 13.33 10.38
CA LEU A 16 -10.60 12.53 9.15
C LEU A 16 -9.89 13.21 7.98
N ASP A 17 -9.59 14.49 8.10
CA ASP A 17 -9.01 15.33 7.05
C ASP A 17 -7.52 15.66 7.28
N ASN A 18 -6.83 14.92 8.16
CA ASN A 18 -5.48 15.25 8.57
C ASN A 18 -4.48 14.09 8.38
N ASN A 19 -3.92 14.01 7.17
CA ASN A 19 -2.80 13.13 6.80
C ASN A 19 -3.01 11.61 6.99
N SER A 20 -4.25 11.15 7.02
CA SER A 20 -4.54 9.72 6.97
C SER A 20 -4.46 9.17 5.54
N SER A 21 -4.36 7.84 5.40
CA SER A 21 -4.44 7.17 4.10
C SER A 21 -5.77 7.47 3.39
N ALA A 22 -6.86 7.60 4.15
CA ALA A 22 -8.16 8.02 3.64
C ALA A 22 -8.14 9.44 3.07
N HIS A 23 -7.45 10.37 3.74
CA HIS A 23 -7.28 11.74 3.24
C HIS A 23 -6.51 11.75 1.91
N VAL A 24 -5.42 11.01 1.81
CA VAL A 24 -4.64 10.89 0.56
C VAL A 24 -5.50 10.30 -0.56
N ALA A 25 -6.24 9.22 -0.29
CA ALA A 25 -7.09 8.58 -1.29
C ALA A 25 -8.18 9.54 -1.82
N ARG A 26 -8.81 10.32 -0.94
CA ARG A 26 -9.79 11.34 -1.33
C ARG A 26 -9.16 12.48 -2.14
N PHE A 27 -8.01 12.97 -1.67
CA PHE A 27 -7.31 14.05 -2.35
C PHE A 27 -6.91 13.67 -3.79
N LEU A 28 -6.40 12.45 -3.96
CA LEU A 28 -6.04 11.92 -5.27
C LEU A 28 -7.24 11.41 -6.08
N GLY A 29 -8.41 11.22 -5.46
CA GLY A 29 -9.59 10.64 -6.10
C GLY A 29 -9.38 9.19 -6.54
N ILE A 30 -8.62 8.41 -5.77
CA ILE A 30 -8.30 7.01 -6.08
C ILE A 30 -9.13 6.03 -5.23
N PRO A 31 -9.48 4.86 -5.79
CA PRO A 31 -10.19 3.82 -5.06
C PRO A 31 -9.29 3.18 -3.99
N VAL A 32 -9.93 2.71 -2.91
CA VAL A 32 -9.28 2.02 -1.80
C VAL A 32 -9.61 0.54 -1.83
N ILE A 33 -8.59 -0.30 -1.77
CA ILE A 33 -8.73 -1.73 -1.50
C ILE A 33 -8.32 -1.98 -0.06
N LEU A 34 -9.28 -2.41 0.76
CA LEU A 34 -8.99 -2.77 2.15
C LEU A 34 -8.35 -4.15 2.23
N VAL A 35 -7.27 -4.27 2.99
CA VAL A 35 -6.72 -5.56 3.39
C VAL A 35 -7.03 -5.78 4.86
N VAL A 36 -7.87 -6.76 5.17
CA VAL A 36 -8.37 -6.99 6.54
C VAL A 36 -7.98 -8.37 7.05
N ASP A 37 -7.65 -8.47 8.34
CA ASP A 37 -7.31 -9.72 8.99
C ASP A 37 -8.58 -10.55 9.27
N GLY A 38 -8.60 -11.81 8.83
CA GLY A 38 -9.72 -12.75 8.99
C GLY A 38 -9.66 -13.57 10.28
N VAL A 39 -8.56 -13.50 11.06
CA VAL A 39 -8.39 -14.36 12.24
C VAL A 39 -9.46 -14.07 13.30
N GLY A 40 -10.08 -15.14 13.80
CA GLY A 40 -11.06 -15.06 14.89
C GLY A 40 -12.37 -14.39 14.52
N LYS A 41 -12.66 -14.21 13.24
CA LYS A 41 -13.88 -13.54 12.76
C LYS A 41 -14.83 -14.52 12.06
N SER A 42 -16.06 -14.10 11.89
CA SER A 42 -17.11 -14.68 11.05
C SER A 42 -17.88 -13.52 10.43
N THR A 43 -19.19 -13.49 10.54
CA THR A 43 -20.03 -12.38 10.01
C THR A 43 -19.64 -11.00 10.54
N SER A 44 -19.00 -10.91 11.71
CA SER A 44 -18.54 -9.64 12.29
C SER A 44 -17.49 -8.91 11.43
N ILE A 45 -16.84 -9.58 10.49
CA ILE A 45 -15.95 -8.93 9.51
C ILE A 45 -16.72 -7.92 8.65
N ALA A 46 -17.98 -8.20 8.33
CA ALA A 46 -18.85 -7.28 7.59
C ALA A 46 -19.11 -5.99 8.38
N ALA A 47 -19.29 -6.09 9.71
CA ALA A 47 -19.46 -4.91 10.56
C ALA A 47 -18.22 -4.02 10.57
N GLN A 48 -17.03 -4.60 10.56
CA GLN A 48 -15.77 -3.87 10.45
C GLN A 48 -15.68 -3.08 9.13
N ILE A 49 -15.97 -3.73 8.01
CA ILE A 49 -15.92 -3.10 6.68
C ILE A 49 -17.01 -2.04 6.53
N LEU A 50 -18.22 -2.33 7.04
CA LEU A 50 -19.28 -1.36 7.08
C LEU A 50 -18.90 -0.12 7.88
N GLY A 51 -18.21 -0.31 9.03
CA GLY A 51 -17.68 0.79 9.84
C GLY A 51 -16.73 1.67 9.05
N TYR A 52 -15.77 1.09 8.33
CA TYR A 52 -14.89 1.85 7.45
C TYR A 52 -15.65 2.63 6.38
N LYS A 53 -16.62 2.00 5.73
CA LYS A 53 -17.41 2.62 4.67
C LYS A 53 -18.27 3.77 5.17
N MET A 54 -18.81 3.64 6.37
CA MET A 54 -19.76 4.61 6.94
C MET A 54 -19.08 5.76 7.68
N LEU A 55 -17.86 5.55 8.17
CA LEU A 55 -17.12 6.57 8.92
C LEU A 55 -16.80 7.79 8.06
N ASP A 56 -16.41 7.57 6.81
CA ASP A 56 -16.26 8.64 5.83
C ASP A 56 -16.76 8.19 4.45
N PRO A 57 -18.02 8.51 4.10
CA PRO A 57 -18.60 8.14 2.81
C PRO A 57 -17.92 8.77 1.59
N ARG A 58 -17.01 9.72 1.80
CA ARG A 58 -16.24 10.35 0.72
C ARG A 58 -15.10 9.45 0.23
N VAL A 59 -14.73 8.42 1.01
CA VAL A 59 -13.70 7.44 0.64
C VAL A 59 -14.35 6.34 -0.20
N ASN A 60 -13.85 6.16 -1.42
CA ASN A 60 -14.30 5.07 -2.29
C ASN A 60 -13.63 3.74 -1.89
N ILE A 61 -14.29 2.95 -1.04
CA ILE A 61 -13.86 1.59 -0.72
C ILE A 61 -14.41 0.67 -1.81
N ALA A 62 -13.59 0.42 -2.84
CA ALA A 62 -13.97 -0.31 -4.04
C ALA A 62 -13.90 -1.84 -3.88
N GLY A 63 -13.13 -2.33 -2.91
CA GLY A 63 -12.99 -3.76 -2.68
C GLY A 63 -12.29 -4.11 -1.39
N VAL A 64 -12.31 -5.42 -1.07
CA VAL A 64 -11.64 -5.96 0.11
C VAL A 64 -10.91 -7.26 -0.24
N ILE A 65 -9.71 -7.42 0.31
CA ILE A 65 -8.93 -8.66 0.33
C ILE A 65 -8.85 -9.12 1.79
N ILE A 66 -9.11 -10.40 2.04
CA ILE A 66 -9.09 -10.92 3.40
C ILE A 66 -7.79 -11.68 3.62
N ASN A 67 -7.01 -11.25 4.59
CA ASN A 67 -5.72 -11.86 4.93
C ASN A 67 -5.88 -12.90 6.06
N LYS A 68 -4.96 -13.86 6.12
CA LYS A 68 -4.86 -14.91 7.13
C LYS A 68 -6.14 -15.77 7.26
N VAL A 69 -6.75 -16.09 6.15
CA VAL A 69 -7.94 -16.96 6.11
C VAL A 69 -7.53 -18.42 6.33
N SER A 70 -8.28 -19.15 7.12
CA SER A 70 -7.94 -20.54 7.47
C SER A 70 -8.28 -21.55 6.36
N SER A 71 -9.26 -21.24 5.50
CA SER A 71 -9.69 -22.13 4.41
C SER A 71 -10.59 -21.38 3.41
N GLU A 72 -10.72 -21.93 2.23
CA GLU A 72 -11.66 -21.45 1.21
C GLU A 72 -13.12 -21.45 1.70
N LYS A 73 -13.49 -22.45 2.51
CA LYS A 73 -14.82 -22.52 3.13
C LYS A 73 -15.06 -21.34 4.09
N THR A 74 -14.06 -20.95 4.85
CA THR A 74 -14.12 -19.78 5.72
C THR A 74 -14.23 -18.50 4.90
N TYR A 75 -13.48 -18.40 3.80
CA TYR A 75 -13.58 -17.27 2.87
C TYR A 75 -14.98 -17.12 2.29
N ALA A 76 -15.64 -18.23 1.90
CA ALA A 76 -17.00 -18.18 1.36
C ALA A 76 -18.00 -17.54 2.34
N ILE A 77 -17.87 -17.84 3.65
CA ILE A 77 -18.69 -17.22 4.71
C ILE A 77 -18.41 -15.71 4.80
N PHE A 78 -17.14 -15.32 4.77
CA PHE A 78 -16.76 -13.91 4.81
C PHE A 78 -17.30 -13.15 3.60
N LYS A 79 -17.09 -13.69 2.41
CA LYS A 79 -17.54 -13.10 1.15
C LYS A 79 -19.05 -12.86 1.16
N GLU A 80 -19.82 -13.88 1.50
CA GLU A 80 -21.28 -13.76 1.58
C GLU A 80 -21.71 -12.65 2.57
N ALA A 81 -21.13 -12.63 3.77
CA ALA A 81 -21.45 -11.63 4.77
C ALA A 81 -21.08 -10.21 4.33
N ILE A 82 -19.87 -10.02 3.78
CA ILE A 82 -19.40 -8.71 3.36
C ILE A 82 -20.24 -8.18 2.21
N GLU A 83 -20.39 -8.94 1.14
CA GLU A 83 -21.13 -8.50 -0.05
C GLU A 83 -22.60 -8.22 0.27
N LYS A 84 -23.24 -9.06 1.11
CA LYS A 84 -24.63 -8.90 1.53
C LYS A 84 -24.87 -7.65 2.38
N TYR A 85 -24.00 -7.36 3.34
CA TYR A 85 -24.26 -6.32 4.33
C TYR A 85 -23.56 -4.99 4.05
N THR A 86 -22.55 -4.97 3.20
CA THR A 86 -21.76 -3.76 2.93
C THR A 86 -21.83 -3.30 1.47
N SER A 87 -22.24 -4.19 0.56
CA SER A 87 -22.16 -3.99 -0.90
C SER A 87 -20.74 -3.71 -1.40
N VAL A 88 -19.71 -4.08 -0.62
CA VAL A 88 -18.30 -4.00 -1.03
C VAL A 88 -17.91 -5.33 -1.64
N LYS A 89 -17.26 -5.32 -2.80
CA LYS A 89 -16.81 -6.54 -3.50
C LYS A 89 -15.64 -7.19 -2.75
N CYS A 90 -15.74 -8.52 -2.53
CA CYS A 90 -14.61 -9.32 -2.08
C CYS A 90 -13.75 -9.72 -3.28
N LEU A 91 -12.51 -9.24 -3.32
CA LEU A 91 -11.57 -9.49 -4.40
C LEU A 91 -10.75 -10.78 -4.20
N GLY A 92 -10.83 -11.38 -3.03
CA GLY A 92 -10.15 -12.62 -2.73
C GLY A 92 -9.58 -12.68 -1.32
N PHE A 93 -8.66 -13.64 -1.11
CA PHE A 93 -8.07 -13.88 0.20
C PHE A 93 -6.65 -14.42 0.11
N ILE A 94 -5.91 -14.25 1.19
CA ILE A 94 -4.61 -14.91 1.40
C ILE A 94 -4.76 -15.90 2.55
N GLU A 95 -4.41 -17.15 2.30
CA GLU A 95 -4.42 -18.19 3.33
C GLU A 95 -3.39 -17.90 4.41
N LYS A 96 -3.74 -18.24 5.67
CA LYS A 96 -2.77 -18.20 6.76
C LYS A 96 -1.62 -19.16 6.43
N ASN A 97 -0.40 -18.62 6.36
CA ASN A 97 0.79 -19.40 6.03
C ASN A 97 1.96 -18.94 6.90
N GLU A 98 2.47 -19.84 7.72
CA GLU A 98 3.58 -19.56 8.64
C GLU A 98 4.87 -19.19 7.90
N ALA A 99 5.08 -19.70 6.68
CA ALA A 99 6.23 -19.34 5.86
C ALA A 99 6.24 -17.86 5.43
N LEU A 100 5.08 -17.17 5.48
CA LEU A 100 4.97 -15.74 5.17
C LEU A 100 5.19 -14.84 6.39
N ASN A 101 5.40 -15.41 7.57
CA ASN A 101 5.64 -14.60 8.75
C ASN A 101 6.98 -13.85 8.61
N ILE A 102 6.93 -12.54 8.82
CA ILE A 102 8.10 -11.69 8.95
C ILE A 102 8.20 -11.32 10.43
N SER A 103 9.35 -11.60 11.02
CA SER A 103 9.61 -11.24 12.43
C SER A 103 9.54 -9.71 12.57
N SER A 104 8.82 -9.23 13.56
CA SER A 104 8.87 -7.82 13.92
C SER A 104 10.00 -7.57 14.92
N ARG A 105 10.71 -6.46 14.80
CA ARG A 105 11.63 -5.99 15.84
C ARG A 105 10.85 -5.21 16.91
N HIS A 106 11.40 -5.15 18.12
CA HIS A 106 10.83 -4.33 19.20
C HIS A 106 10.80 -2.83 18.86
N LEU A 107 11.67 -2.36 17.97
CA LEU A 107 11.76 -1.00 17.47
C LEU A 107 12.09 -1.01 15.97
N GLY A 108 11.15 -0.50 15.18
CA GLY A 108 11.32 -0.33 13.73
C GLY A 108 10.98 -1.57 12.90
N LEU A 109 10.93 -1.37 11.58
CA LEU A 109 10.69 -2.41 10.59
C LEU A 109 11.98 -3.14 10.24
N LEU A 110 11.87 -4.42 9.87
CA LEU A 110 12.94 -5.13 9.21
C LEU A 110 13.06 -4.62 7.77
N GLN A 111 14.29 -4.30 7.38
CA GLN A 111 14.56 -3.95 5.99
C GLN A 111 14.53 -5.20 5.11
N ALA A 112 14.21 -5.03 3.83
CA ALA A 112 14.10 -6.14 2.88
C ALA A 112 15.38 -7.00 2.83
N GLU A 113 16.55 -6.36 2.96
CA GLU A 113 17.88 -7.02 2.98
C GLU A 113 18.16 -7.83 4.25
N GLU A 114 17.38 -7.59 5.31
CA GLU A 114 17.49 -8.31 6.59
C GLU A 114 16.51 -9.48 6.71
N VAL A 115 15.54 -9.56 5.80
CA VAL A 115 14.58 -10.67 5.79
C VAL A 115 15.21 -11.88 5.13
N GLU A 116 15.55 -12.87 5.94
CA GLU A 116 15.99 -14.16 5.43
C GLU A 116 14.90 -14.77 4.56
N ASP A 117 15.29 -15.42 3.47
CA ASP A 117 14.39 -16.10 2.52
C ASP A 117 13.28 -15.20 1.90
N LEU A 118 13.54 -13.90 1.78
CA LEU A 118 12.56 -12.94 1.21
C LEU A 118 12.07 -13.38 -0.17
N ARG A 119 12.98 -13.91 -1.02
CA ARG A 119 12.62 -14.37 -2.37
C ARG A 119 11.66 -15.55 -2.33
N ASP A 120 11.86 -16.48 -1.42
CA ASP A 120 10.99 -17.66 -1.25
C ASP A 120 9.63 -17.24 -0.71
N LYS A 121 9.60 -16.32 0.26
CA LYS A 121 8.36 -15.73 0.77
C LYS A 121 7.58 -15.02 -0.33
N LEU A 122 8.24 -14.22 -1.15
CA LEU A 122 7.62 -13.54 -2.30
C LEU A 122 7.10 -14.53 -3.34
N PHE A 123 7.83 -15.62 -3.59
CA PHE A 123 7.38 -16.67 -4.51
C PHE A 123 6.12 -17.38 -3.99
N ILE A 124 6.08 -17.72 -2.70
CA ILE A 124 4.90 -18.31 -2.05
C ILE A 124 3.72 -17.33 -2.13
N LEU A 125 3.93 -16.07 -1.74
CA LEU A 125 2.88 -15.04 -1.76
C LEU A 125 2.34 -14.82 -3.18
N LYS A 126 3.22 -14.74 -4.18
CA LYS A 126 2.83 -14.65 -5.59
C LYS A 126 1.87 -15.76 -5.99
N ASN A 127 2.18 -17.00 -5.64
CA ASN A 127 1.34 -18.14 -5.99
C ASN A 127 -0.03 -18.08 -5.30
N LEU A 128 -0.08 -17.67 -4.04
CA LEU A 128 -1.33 -17.45 -3.31
C LEU A 128 -2.18 -16.34 -3.92
N VAL A 129 -1.55 -15.25 -4.32
CA VAL A 129 -2.22 -14.13 -5.00
C VAL A 129 -2.80 -14.59 -6.32
N LEU A 130 -1.99 -15.24 -7.18
CA LEU A 130 -2.45 -15.73 -8.48
C LEU A 130 -3.59 -16.75 -8.37
N LYS A 131 -3.62 -17.53 -7.29
CA LYS A 131 -4.65 -18.56 -7.07
C LYS A 131 -5.96 -17.96 -6.53
N ASN A 132 -5.88 -17.02 -5.61
CA ASN A 132 -6.99 -16.66 -4.73
C ASN A 132 -7.50 -15.22 -4.90
N ILE A 133 -6.82 -14.36 -5.66
CA ILE A 133 -7.22 -12.96 -5.87
C ILE A 133 -7.78 -12.79 -7.29
N ASP A 134 -8.90 -12.10 -7.40
CA ASP A 134 -9.51 -11.69 -8.67
C ASP A 134 -8.71 -10.48 -9.24
N LEU A 135 -7.61 -10.80 -9.94
CA LEU A 135 -6.73 -9.78 -10.50
C LEU A 135 -7.38 -8.97 -11.61
N GLU A 136 -8.30 -9.56 -12.37
CA GLU A 136 -9.04 -8.85 -13.43
C GLU A 136 -9.94 -7.77 -12.82
N ALA A 137 -10.63 -8.11 -11.73
CA ALA A 137 -11.44 -7.13 -11.03
C ALA A 137 -10.58 -6.03 -10.37
N LEU A 138 -9.40 -6.39 -9.86
CA LEU A 138 -8.46 -5.43 -9.28
C LEU A 138 -7.96 -4.45 -10.34
N GLU A 139 -7.55 -4.96 -11.50
CA GLU A 139 -7.10 -4.15 -12.64
C GLU A 139 -8.22 -3.23 -13.15
N LYS A 140 -9.45 -3.75 -13.23
CA LYS A 140 -10.61 -2.96 -13.61
C LYS A 140 -10.84 -1.80 -12.66
N ILE A 141 -10.81 -2.03 -11.34
CA ILE A 141 -10.93 -0.97 -10.33
C ILE A 141 -9.81 0.07 -10.52
N ALA A 142 -8.57 -0.38 -10.71
CA ALA A 142 -7.43 0.51 -10.88
C ALA A 142 -7.50 1.37 -12.15
N THR A 143 -8.14 0.90 -13.22
CA THR A 143 -8.18 1.59 -14.51
C THR A 143 -9.46 2.40 -14.71
N GLU A 144 -10.61 1.89 -14.30
CA GLU A 144 -11.91 2.53 -14.55
C GLU A 144 -12.29 3.57 -13.49
N GLU A 145 -11.87 3.35 -12.24
CA GLU A 145 -12.22 4.23 -11.12
C GLU A 145 -11.14 5.28 -10.81
N THR A 146 -10.02 5.23 -11.52
CA THR A 146 -8.92 6.17 -11.32
C THR A 146 -8.89 7.20 -12.45
N ARG A 147 -8.76 8.47 -12.12
CA ARG A 147 -8.51 9.50 -13.12
C ARG A 147 -7.13 9.27 -13.74
N THR A 148 -7.09 9.03 -15.04
CA THR A 148 -5.83 9.03 -15.77
C THR A 148 -5.29 10.45 -15.80
N ILE A 149 -4.25 10.71 -15.04
CA ILE A 149 -3.48 11.94 -15.18
C ILE A 149 -2.42 11.61 -16.23
N ASN A 150 -2.60 12.08 -17.45
CA ASN A 150 -1.52 12.06 -18.42
C ASN A 150 -0.51 13.13 -17.99
N ILE A 151 0.51 12.70 -17.29
CA ILE A 151 1.67 13.54 -17.04
C ILE A 151 2.56 13.34 -18.29
N ASP A 152 2.56 14.32 -19.17
CA ASP A 152 3.58 14.38 -20.20
C ASP A 152 4.92 14.56 -19.48
N LYS A 153 5.81 13.59 -19.61
CA LYS A 153 7.11 13.64 -18.91
C LYS A 153 7.94 14.86 -19.34
N ASP A 154 7.65 15.39 -20.51
CA ASP A 154 8.29 16.58 -21.05
C ASP A 154 7.67 17.89 -20.46
N GLU A 155 6.49 17.81 -19.81
CA GLU A 155 5.82 18.95 -19.17
C GLU A 155 6.08 19.03 -17.66
N ILE A 156 6.87 18.13 -17.06
CA ILE A 156 7.35 18.33 -15.68
C ILE A 156 8.38 19.46 -15.74
N GLU A 157 7.91 20.69 -15.82
CA GLU A 157 8.75 21.85 -15.54
C GLU A 157 9.18 21.78 -14.05
N TYR A 158 10.40 21.34 -13.85
CA TYR A 158 11.01 21.56 -12.55
C TYR A 158 10.95 23.05 -12.25
N PRO A 159 10.51 23.46 -11.04
CA PRO A 159 10.51 24.87 -10.67
C PRO A 159 11.82 25.53 -11.10
N LEU A 160 11.79 26.72 -11.66
CA LEU A 160 12.97 27.42 -12.20
C LEU A 160 14.16 27.47 -11.23
N TYR A 161 13.87 27.49 -9.90
CA TYR A 161 14.92 27.45 -8.90
C TYR A 161 15.68 26.10 -8.89
N LEU A 162 15.03 24.94 -9.23
CA LEU A 162 15.71 23.65 -9.32
C LEU A 162 16.68 23.61 -10.49
N SER A 163 16.30 24.19 -11.63
CA SER A 163 17.23 24.26 -12.77
C SER A 163 18.46 25.10 -12.47
N SER A 164 18.34 26.10 -11.61
CA SER A 164 19.48 26.89 -11.12
C SER A 164 20.44 26.10 -10.21
N LEU A 165 20.01 24.97 -9.68
CA LEU A 165 20.83 24.09 -8.84
C LEU A 165 21.62 23.05 -9.65
N LYS A 166 21.29 22.88 -10.94
CA LYS A 166 22.00 21.93 -11.78
C LYS A 166 23.50 22.26 -11.82
N ASP A 167 24.30 21.23 -11.63
CA ASP A 167 25.76 21.33 -11.61
C ASP A 167 26.35 22.38 -10.65
N LYS A 168 25.57 22.93 -9.72
CA LYS A 168 25.99 23.97 -8.77
C LYS A 168 27.18 23.54 -7.90
N HIS A 169 27.30 22.24 -7.68
CA HIS A 169 28.35 21.66 -6.82
C HIS A 169 29.33 20.80 -7.61
N LYS A 170 29.43 21.01 -8.91
CA LYS A 170 30.31 20.27 -9.80
C LYS A 170 31.74 20.18 -9.28
N GLY A 171 32.25 18.96 -9.18
CA GLY A 171 33.56 18.67 -8.64
C GLY A 171 33.65 18.50 -7.12
N LYS A 172 32.54 18.67 -6.40
CA LYS A 172 32.45 18.27 -4.99
C LYS A 172 32.05 16.81 -4.88
N VAL A 173 32.44 16.16 -3.79
CA VAL A 173 32.14 14.75 -3.54
C VAL A 173 31.40 14.60 -2.23
N ILE A 174 30.34 13.83 -2.23
CA ILE A 174 29.62 13.38 -1.04
C ILE A 174 29.89 11.88 -0.90
N ALA A 175 30.43 11.47 0.25
CA ALA A 175 30.55 10.06 0.60
C ALA A 175 29.28 9.62 1.33
N ILE A 176 28.63 8.56 0.84
CA ILE A 176 27.42 7.99 1.44
C ILE A 176 27.77 6.63 2.03
N ALA A 177 27.61 6.47 3.35
CA ALA A 177 27.71 5.17 3.99
C ALA A 177 26.54 4.31 3.54
N ARG A 178 26.77 3.10 3.02
CA ARG A 178 25.72 2.19 2.56
C ARG A 178 26.03 0.76 2.98
N ASP A 179 25.33 0.31 4.02
CA ASP A 179 25.38 -1.05 4.53
C ASP A 179 24.04 -1.39 5.22
N ARG A 180 23.96 -2.49 5.96
CA ARG A 180 22.75 -2.88 6.68
C ARG A 180 22.31 -1.89 7.76
N ALA A 181 23.21 -1.07 8.30
CA ALA A 181 22.90 -0.06 9.30
C ALA A 181 22.54 1.28 8.64
N PHE A 182 23.13 1.56 7.47
CA PHE A 182 22.95 2.78 6.69
C PHE A 182 22.35 2.44 5.32
N SER A 183 21.08 2.07 5.29
CA SER A 183 20.39 1.60 4.07
C SER A 183 19.13 2.38 3.73
N PHE A 184 18.63 3.21 4.66
CA PHE A 184 17.36 3.90 4.47
C PHE A 184 17.53 5.21 3.70
N TYR A 185 17.79 5.09 2.38
CA TYR A 185 17.91 6.23 1.48
C TYR A 185 16.79 6.20 0.45
N TYR A 186 16.14 7.34 0.23
CA TYR A 186 15.30 7.55 -0.94
C TYR A 186 16.18 7.74 -2.17
N ASN A 187 15.92 6.99 -3.22
CA ASN A 187 16.71 7.07 -4.45
C ASN A 187 16.65 8.47 -5.08
N ASP A 188 15.48 9.11 -5.02
CA ASP A 188 15.27 10.47 -5.51
C ASP A 188 16.24 11.48 -4.87
N ASN A 189 16.59 11.30 -3.58
CA ASN A 189 17.56 12.16 -2.91
C ASN A 189 18.96 11.97 -3.48
N ILE A 190 19.34 10.74 -3.82
CA ILE A 190 20.62 10.44 -4.44
C ILE A 190 20.68 11.06 -5.84
N GLU A 191 19.67 10.82 -6.66
CA GLU A 191 19.54 11.39 -8.00
C GLU A 191 19.56 12.92 -7.98
N PHE A 192 18.94 13.54 -6.97
CA PHE A 192 18.95 14.99 -6.81
C PHE A 192 20.34 15.52 -6.46
N LEU A 193 21.10 14.82 -5.62
CA LEU A 193 22.49 15.17 -5.34
C LEU A 193 23.37 15.07 -6.60
N GLU A 194 23.19 14.01 -7.39
CA GLU A 194 23.86 13.84 -8.68
C GLU A 194 23.50 14.97 -9.67
N TYR A 195 22.20 15.33 -9.73
CA TYR A 195 21.71 16.45 -10.53
C TYR A 195 22.38 17.77 -10.15
N MET A 196 22.64 17.99 -8.86
CA MET A 196 23.36 19.16 -8.37
C MET A 196 24.88 19.11 -8.65
N GLY A 197 25.41 18.00 -9.18
CA GLY A 197 26.79 17.84 -9.60
C GLY A 197 27.75 17.33 -8.53
N PHE A 198 27.26 16.67 -7.48
CA PHE A 198 28.07 15.96 -6.50
C PHE A 198 28.60 14.65 -7.05
#